data_b6a21600cc581f37ef69857b15bf404d
#
_entry.id   b6a21600cc581f37ef69857b15bf404d
#
_cell.length_a   1.000
_cell.length_b   1.000
_cell.length_c   1.000
_cell.angle_alpha   90.00
_cell.angle_beta   90.00
_cell.angle_gamma   90.00
#
_symmetry.space_group_name_H-M   'P 1'
#
loop_
_entity.id
_entity.type
_entity.pdbx_description
1 polymer ?
#
loop_
_entity_poly.entity_id
_entity_poly.type
_entity_poly.pdbx_seq_one_letter_code
_entity_poly.pdbx_strand_id
1 'polypeptide(L)'
;YSRDIILSQMSEQANLAIDTADVILFMVNVKDGLTAADKEVSAMLQKSGKPVILVCNKVDNPGEPPLAMYEFYNLGIGDPVPVSSVHGMGVGDLLDLVVSHFPDDNVEDEAEDVIRVAIVGKPNAGKSSLVNRLLGENRVIVSDIAGTTRDAIDSELVKNGQKYILIDTAGMRKRGKISEDVERYSVVRALAAVDRADVCVIMVDATEGVTEQDTKIAGYVHEQGKASVFAVNKWDIVEKETNTMRDFKDRMLEGFNFMMYAKSVFISAKTGQRVDTLFDEINHALEENSKRISTGLLNDVINEAVAMVQP
;
A
#
# COMPACT_ATOMS: atom_id res chain seq x y z
N TYR A 1 26.26 -0.84 21.33
CA TYR A 1 26.14 -0.50 19.87
C TYR A 1 25.08 -1.38 19.16
N SER A 2 25.09 -2.71 19.34
CA SER A 2 24.15 -3.60 18.65
C SER A 2 22.72 -3.52 19.19
N ARG A 3 22.55 -3.29 20.49
CA ARG A 3 21.24 -3.26 21.17
C ARG A 3 20.47 -1.96 20.88
N ASP A 4 21.19 -0.85 20.76
CA ASP A 4 20.60 0.47 20.44
C ASP A 4 20.10 0.51 18.99
N ILE A 5 20.81 -0.13 18.07
CA ILE A 5 20.39 -0.24 16.64
C ILE A 5 19.13 -1.10 16.51
N ILE A 6 19.05 -2.22 17.24
CA ILE A 6 17.87 -3.09 17.22
C ILE A 6 16.65 -2.38 17.81
N LEU A 7 16.83 -1.63 18.91
CA LEU A 7 15.75 -0.87 19.55
C LEU A 7 15.27 0.28 18.66
N SER A 8 16.17 0.96 17.95
CA SER A 8 15.77 2.01 17.01
C SER A 8 15.00 1.43 15.81
N GLN A 9 15.42 0.29 15.27
CA GLN A 9 14.72 -0.38 14.17
C GLN A 9 13.34 -0.90 14.59
N MET A 10 13.21 -1.44 15.80
CA MET A 10 11.90 -1.86 16.33
C MET A 10 10.96 -0.65 16.53
N SER A 11 11.48 0.47 17.03
CA SER A 11 10.72 1.70 17.21
C SER A 11 10.24 2.28 15.87
N GLU A 12 11.06 2.20 14.85
CA GLU A 12 10.72 2.67 13.51
C GLU A 12 9.63 1.82 12.86
N GLN A 13 9.73 0.48 12.96
CA GLN A 13 8.69 -0.43 12.46
C GLN A 13 7.36 -0.22 13.19
N ALA A 14 7.40 -0.01 14.52
CA ALA A 14 6.22 0.30 15.30
C ALA A 14 5.56 1.62 14.85
N ASN A 15 6.36 2.67 14.62
CA ASN A 15 5.85 3.95 14.13
C ASN A 15 5.19 3.80 12.75
N LEU A 16 5.77 3.02 11.85
CA LEU A 16 5.17 2.74 10.55
C LEU A 16 3.84 2.01 10.69
N ALA A 17 3.77 0.98 11.52
CA ALA A 17 2.54 0.24 11.79
C ALA A 17 1.46 1.16 12.37
N ILE A 18 1.82 2.07 13.28
CA ILE A 18 0.93 3.07 13.85
C ILE A 18 0.41 4.03 12.78
N ASP A 19 1.30 4.52 11.91
CA ASP A 19 0.95 5.49 10.87
C ASP A 19 -0.01 4.90 9.82
N THR A 20 0.12 3.60 9.53
CA THR A 20 -0.66 2.92 8.48
C THR A 20 -1.94 2.23 8.99
N ALA A 21 -2.07 2.00 10.30
CA ALA A 21 -3.23 1.33 10.88
C ALA A 21 -4.45 2.26 11.01
N ASP A 22 -5.65 1.74 10.76
CA ASP A 22 -6.91 2.40 11.09
C ASP A 22 -7.31 2.17 12.55
N VAL A 23 -7.04 0.97 13.07
CA VAL A 23 -7.24 0.57 14.47
C VAL A 23 -5.99 -0.15 14.95
N ILE A 24 -5.55 0.14 16.16
CA ILE A 24 -4.35 -0.46 16.76
C ILE A 24 -4.73 -1.42 17.87
N LEU A 25 -4.25 -2.66 17.79
CA LEU A 25 -4.35 -3.62 18.89
C LEU A 25 -3.07 -3.59 19.70
N PHE A 26 -3.13 -3.03 20.90
CA PHE A 26 -2.01 -3.07 21.83
C PHE A 26 -2.12 -4.29 22.74
N MET A 27 -1.33 -5.32 22.45
CA MET A 27 -1.38 -6.59 23.15
C MET A 27 -0.37 -6.66 24.28
N VAL A 28 -0.86 -6.94 25.49
CA VAL A 28 -0.05 -7.12 26.72
C VAL A 28 -0.24 -8.52 27.30
N ASN A 29 0.73 -8.98 28.08
CA ASN A 29 0.69 -10.30 28.74
C ASN A 29 0.27 -10.15 30.19
N VAL A 30 -0.92 -10.64 30.52
CA VAL A 30 -1.45 -10.54 31.89
C VAL A 30 -0.57 -11.29 32.93
N LYS A 31 0.07 -12.39 32.52
CA LYS A 31 0.91 -13.19 33.46
C LYS A 31 2.21 -12.48 33.86
N ASP A 32 2.71 -11.58 33.00
CA ASP A 32 3.94 -10.83 33.30
C ASP A 32 3.67 -9.54 34.11
N GLY A 33 2.39 -9.16 34.21
CA GLY A 33 1.97 -7.88 34.79
C GLY A 33 2.35 -6.67 33.96
N LEU A 34 2.08 -5.49 34.51
CA LEU A 34 2.36 -4.21 33.83
C LEU A 34 3.85 -3.87 33.83
N THR A 35 4.48 -3.83 32.66
CA THR A 35 5.91 -3.55 32.51
C THR A 35 6.21 -2.07 32.20
N ALA A 36 7.47 -1.65 32.35
CA ALA A 36 7.92 -0.31 31.96
C ALA A 36 7.81 -0.10 30.43
N ALA A 37 8.08 -1.16 29.64
CA ALA A 37 7.94 -1.14 28.19
C ALA A 37 6.49 -0.90 27.75
N ASP A 38 5.52 -1.50 28.43
CA ASP A 38 4.09 -1.30 28.15
C ASP A 38 3.70 0.17 28.35
N LYS A 39 4.24 0.83 29.37
CA LYS A 39 4.00 2.26 29.62
C LYS A 39 4.61 3.16 28.56
N GLU A 40 5.81 2.85 28.07
CA GLU A 40 6.45 3.60 26.99
C GLU A 40 5.68 3.48 25.68
N VAL A 41 5.28 2.25 25.31
CA VAL A 41 4.47 2.01 24.11
C VAL A 41 3.11 2.69 24.24
N SER A 42 2.44 2.56 25.39
CA SER A 42 1.17 3.24 25.67
C SER A 42 1.26 4.77 25.43
N ALA A 43 2.29 5.41 25.96
CA ALA A 43 2.51 6.85 25.78
C ALA A 43 2.72 7.25 24.30
N MET A 44 3.35 6.36 23.52
CA MET A 44 3.53 6.55 22.08
C MET A 44 2.20 6.40 21.33
N LEU A 45 1.41 5.38 21.67
CA LEU A 45 0.12 5.12 21.04
C LEU A 45 -0.90 6.23 21.33
N GLN A 46 -0.94 6.76 22.56
CA GLN A 46 -1.80 7.89 22.90
C GLN A 46 -1.51 9.14 22.07
N LYS A 47 -0.25 9.35 21.69
CA LYS A 47 0.15 10.50 20.84
C LYS A 47 -0.25 10.34 19.39
N SER A 48 -0.52 9.13 18.93
CA SER A 48 -0.87 8.86 17.52
C SER A 48 -2.25 9.40 17.15
N GLY A 49 -3.15 9.58 18.12
CA GLY A 49 -4.53 9.99 17.89
C GLY A 49 -5.41 8.91 17.21
N LYS A 50 -4.86 7.71 16.99
CA LYS A 50 -5.57 6.58 16.39
C LYS A 50 -6.40 5.83 17.45
N PRO A 51 -7.48 5.13 17.06
CA PRO A 51 -8.19 4.20 17.95
C PRO A 51 -7.26 3.09 18.41
N VAL A 52 -7.13 2.89 19.71
CA VAL A 52 -6.30 1.85 20.32
C VAL A 52 -7.15 0.97 21.19
N ILE A 53 -7.11 -0.34 20.97
CA ILE A 53 -7.75 -1.36 21.79
C ILE A 53 -6.68 -2.07 22.63
N LEU A 54 -6.81 -2.00 23.96
CA LEU A 54 -5.90 -2.69 24.87
C LEU A 54 -6.31 -4.15 25.01
N VAL A 55 -5.48 -5.07 24.56
CA VAL A 55 -5.74 -6.51 24.54
C VAL A 55 -4.89 -7.20 25.59
N CYS A 56 -5.52 -7.77 26.62
CA CYS A 56 -4.87 -8.54 27.65
C CYS A 56 -4.87 -10.03 27.30
N ASN A 57 -3.74 -10.52 26.78
CA ASN A 57 -3.59 -11.92 26.37
C ASN A 57 -3.16 -12.83 27.53
N LYS A 58 -3.35 -14.14 27.34
CA LYS A 58 -3.09 -15.25 28.29
C LYS A 58 -4.08 -15.30 29.46
N VAL A 59 -5.30 -14.82 29.25
CA VAL A 59 -6.43 -15.02 30.13
C VAL A 59 -7.07 -16.37 29.81
N ASP A 60 -6.47 -17.44 30.37
CA ASP A 60 -6.78 -18.82 29.95
C ASP A 60 -7.96 -19.45 30.74
N ASN A 61 -8.52 -18.74 31.70
CA ASN A 61 -9.64 -19.23 32.49
C ASN A 61 -10.97 -18.61 31.98
N PRO A 62 -11.97 -19.43 31.66
CA PRO A 62 -13.31 -18.93 31.39
C PRO A 62 -13.95 -18.43 32.71
N GLY A 63 -14.37 -17.17 32.74
CA GLY A 63 -15.02 -16.57 33.93
C GLY A 63 -14.61 -15.12 34.14
N GLU A 64 -14.59 -14.68 35.38
CA GLU A 64 -14.19 -13.32 35.72
C GLU A 64 -12.74 -13.04 35.36
N PRO A 65 -12.42 -11.89 34.78
CA PRO A 65 -11.05 -11.49 34.45
C PRO A 65 -10.17 -11.53 35.72
N PRO A 66 -8.91 -11.97 35.60
CA PRO A 66 -8.02 -12.03 36.73
C PRO A 66 -7.74 -10.64 37.28
N LEU A 67 -7.60 -10.53 38.63
CA LEU A 67 -7.33 -9.25 39.33
C LEU A 67 -6.10 -8.52 38.72
N ALA A 68 -5.10 -9.27 38.26
CA ALA A 68 -3.92 -8.72 37.62
C ALA A 68 -4.25 -7.88 36.34
N MET A 69 -5.38 -8.13 35.71
CA MET A 69 -5.79 -7.36 34.52
C MET A 69 -6.12 -5.90 34.85
N TYR A 70 -6.56 -5.62 36.06
CA TYR A 70 -6.91 -4.26 36.49
C TYR A 70 -5.71 -3.30 36.56
N GLU A 71 -4.49 -3.81 36.64
CA GLU A 71 -3.27 -2.99 36.59
C GLU A 71 -3.14 -2.24 35.26
N PHE A 72 -3.65 -2.82 34.18
CA PHE A 72 -3.51 -2.27 32.83
C PHE A 72 -4.40 -1.04 32.58
N TYR A 73 -5.39 -0.75 33.43
CA TYR A 73 -6.10 0.52 33.40
C TYR A 73 -5.16 1.72 33.60
N ASN A 74 -4.03 1.52 34.27
CA ASN A 74 -3.02 2.55 34.47
C ASN A 74 -2.33 2.99 33.17
N LEU A 75 -2.55 2.27 32.05
CA LEU A 75 -2.05 2.65 30.72
C LEU A 75 -2.89 3.78 30.10
N GLY A 76 -4.12 4.01 30.58
CA GLY A 76 -4.98 5.10 30.09
C GLY A 76 -5.42 5.01 28.62
N ILE A 77 -5.49 3.77 28.09
CA ILE A 77 -5.88 3.52 26.68
C ILE A 77 -7.35 3.07 26.54
N GLY A 78 -8.04 2.86 27.64
CA GLY A 78 -9.41 2.35 27.67
C GLY A 78 -9.54 1.04 28.43
N ASP A 79 -10.66 0.34 28.24
CA ASP A 79 -10.95 -0.91 28.95
C ASP A 79 -10.12 -2.05 28.39
N PRO A 80 -9.42 -2.83 29.25
CA PRO A 80 -8.66 -3.99 28.82
C PRO A 80 -9.59 -5.12 28.34
N VAL A 81 -9.36 -5.65 27.14
CA VAL A 81 -10.11 -6.76 26.54
C VAL A 81 -9.39 -8.08 26.83
N PRO A 82 -9.99 -9.00 27.61
CA PRO A 82 -9.37 -10.26 27.94
C PRO A 82 -9.43 -11.23 26.76
N VAL A 83 -8.30 -11.84 26.40
CA VAL A 83 -8.24 -12.87 25.36
C VAL A 83 -7.31 -14.01 25.77
N SER A 84 -7.54 -15.20 25.22
CA SER A 84 -6.56 -16.28 25.19
C SER A 84 -6.32 -16.70 23.75
N SER A 85 -5.22 -16.22 23.16
CA SER A 85 -4.89 -16.53 21.76
C SER A 85 -4.67 -18.03 21.53
N VAL A 86 -4.19 -18.77 22.54
CA VAL A 86 -3.96 -20.22 22.45
C VAL A 86 -5.27 -21.00 22.42
N HIS A 87 -6.26 -20.54 23.19
CA HIS A 87 -7.55 -21.23 23.32
C HIS A 87 -8.67 -20.58 22.49
N GLY A 88 -8.39 -19.50 21.78
CA GLY A 88 -9.38 -18.76 20.97
C GLY A 88 -10.46 -18.04 21.80
N MET A 89 -10.29 -17.92 23.12
CA MET A 89 -11.28 -17.28 23.99
C MET A 89 -11.20 -15.75 23.89
N GLY A 90 -12.36 -15.08 23.82
CA GLY A 90 -12.49 -13.62 23.73
C GLY A 90 -12.10 -13.05 22.37
N VAL A 91 -11.69 -13.86 21.41
CA VAL A 91 -11.28 -13.39 20.08
C VAL A 91 -12.47 -12.86 19.27
N GLY A 92 -13.65 -13.48 19.38
CA GLY A 92 -14.86 -13.01 18.72
C GLY A 92 -15.26 -11.61 19.20
N ASP A 93 -15.35 -11.41 20.50
CA ASP A 93 -15.68 -10.12 21.11
C ASP A 93 -14.65 -9.04 20.75
N LEU A 94 -13.36 -9.42 20.71
CA LEU A 94 -12.29 -8.52 20.24
C LEU A 94 -12.50 -8.10 18.78
N LEU A 95 -12.84 -9.02 17.89
CA LEU A 95 -13.07 -8.72 16.48
C LEU A 95 -14.31 -7.84 16.29
N ASP A 96 -15.39 -8.08 17.02
CA ASP A 96 -16.58 -7.24 17.00
C ASP A 96 -16.24 -5.81 17.47
N LEU A 97 -15.41 -5.69 18.51
CA LEU A 97 -14.93 -4.40 18.97
C LEU A 97 -14.05 -3.70 17.92
N VAL A 98 -13.17 -4.41 17.24
CA VAL A 98 -12.37 -3.87 16.11
C VAL A 98 -13.26 -3.32 15.02
N VAL A 99 -14.25 -4.11 14.59
CA VAL A 99 -15.20 -3.70 13.55
C VAL A 99 -16.00 -2.46 13.97
N SER A 100 -16.37 -2.33 15.25
CA SER A 100 -17.09 -1.15 15.77
C SER A 100 -16.28 0.16 15.70
N HIS A 101 -14.95 0.07 15.56
CA HIS A 101 -14.09 1.24 15.38
C HIS A 101 -13.85 1.59 13.91
N PHE A 102 -14.29 0.75 12.97
CA PHE A 102 -14.27 1.15 11.58
C PHE A 102 -15.32 2.23 11.35
N PRO A 103 -15.01 3.21 10.50
CA PRO A 103 -16.01 4.20 10.13
C PRO A 103 -17.24 3.49 9.56
N ASP A 104 -18.44 3.96 9.92
CA ASP A 104 -19.66 3.45 9.28
C ASP A 104 -19.55 3.63 7.77
N ASP A 105 -19.71 2.57 7.00
CA ASP A 105 -19.81 2.57 5.54
C ASP A 105 -21.07 3.29 5.02
N ASN A 106 -21.78 4.02 5.87
CA ASN A 106 -22.90 4.92 5.53
C ASN A 106 -22.46 6.26 4.93
N VAL A 107 -21.22 6.41 4.47
CA VAL A 107 -20.99 7.26 3.32
C VAL A 107 -21.66 6.52 2.17
N GLU A 108 -22.88 6.96 1.81
CA GLU A 108 -23.44 6.67 0.51
C GLU A 108 -22.26 6.71 -0.46
N ASP A 109 -21.88 5.53 -0.98
CA ASP A 109 -21.17 5.41 -2.22
C ASP A 109 -22.07 6.14 -3.26
N GLU A 110 -22.07 7.45 -3.25
CA GLU A 110 -22.08 8.14 -4.51
C GLU A 110 -20.84 7.53 -5.17
N ALA A 111 -21.11 6.59 -6.06
CA ALA A 111 -20.14 6.00 -6.94
C ALA A 111 -19.56 7.13 -7.79
N GLU A 112 -18.79 8.00 -7.13
CA GLU A 112 -17.87 8.87 -7.82
C GLU A 112 -16.91 7.90 -8.48
N ASP A 113 -16.91 7.94 -9.79
CA ASP A 113 -15.99 7.22 -10.69
C ASP A 113 -14.55 7.66 -10.39
N VAL A 114 -14.05 7.30 -9.20
CA VAL A 114 -12.74 7.70 -8.68
C VAL A 114 -11.77 6.54 -8.82
N ILE A 115 -10.70 6.76 -9.56
CA ILE A 115 -9.66 5.75 -9.78
C ILE A 115 -8.52 5.96 -8.79
N ARG A 116 -8.24 4.96 -7.96
CA ARG A 116 -7.13 4.97 -7.00
C ARG A 116 -5.87 4.42 -7.67
N VAL A 117 -4.82 5.24 -7.71
CA VAL A 117 -3.58 4.91 -8.41
C VAL A 117 -2.41 4.88 -7.44
N ALA A 118 -1.74 3.73 -7.33
CA ALA A 118 -0.45 3.61 -6.65
C ALA A 118 0.70 3.75 -7.64
N ILE A 119 1.70 4.59 -7.32
CA ILE A 119 2.94 4.71 -8.10
C ILE A 119 4.04 3.99 -7.33
N VAL A 120 4.46 2.83 -7.86
CA VAL A 120 5.45 1.96 -7.23
C VAL A 120 6.71 1.83 -8.09
N GLY A 121 7.78 1.34 -7.53
CA GLY A 121 9.05 1.14 -8.23
C GLY A 121 10.23 1.36 -7.29
N LYS A 122 11.42 0.98 -7.73
CA LYS A 122 12.66 1.12 -6.95
C LYS A 122 12.99 2.56 -6.58
N PRO A 123 13.87 2.81 -5.60
CA PRO A 123 14.41 4.13 -5.32
C PRO A 123 14.97 4.79 -6.59
N ASN A 124 14.84 6.10 -6.70
CA ASN A 124 15.33 6.90 -7.82
C ASN A 124 14.76 6.61 -9.23
N ALA A 125 13.77 5.71 -9.37
CA ALA A 125 13.05 5.50 -10.62
C ALA A 125 12.26 6.74 -11.10
N GLY A 126 12.10 7.76 -10.23
CA GLY A 126 11.46 9.03 -10.56
C GLY A 126 10.02 9.17 -10.10
N LYS A 127 9.57 8.35 -9.13
CA LYS A 127 8.21 8.40 -8.57
C LYS A 127 7.80 9.79 -8.09
N SER A 128 8.63 10.41 -7.25
CA SER A 128 8.36 11.76 -6.72
C SER A 128 8.32 12.82 -7.82
N SER A 129 9.14 12.67 -8.87
CA SER A 129 9.12 13.57 -10.02
C SER A 129 7.82 13.42 -10.81
N LEU A 130 7.33 12.19 -11.00
CA LEU A 130 6.06 11.92 -11.66
C LEU A 130 4.90 12.48 -10.85
N VAL A 131 4.81 12.20 -9.55
CA VAL A 131 3.77 12.74 -8.67
C VAL A 131 3.73 14.26 -8.71
N ASN A 132 4.89 14.93 -8.56
CA ASN A 132 4.97 16.39 -8.61
C ASN A 132 4.52 16.95 -9.96
N ARG A 133 4.84 16.27 -11.06
CA ARG A 133 4.39 16.64 -12.40
C ARG A 133 2.87 16.52 -12.54
N LEU A 134 2.31 15.36 -12.15
CA LEU A 134 0.87 15.10 -12.24
C LEU A 134 0.07 16.12 -11.44
N LEU A 135 0.53 16.46 -10.24
CA LEU A 135 -0.13 17.42 -9.36
C LEU A 135 0.10 18.88 -9.79
N GLY A 136 1.22 19.18 -10.46
CA GLY A 136 1.52 20.52 -10.96
C GLY A 136 0.78 20.88 -12.26
N GLU A 137 0.47 19.91 -13.10
CA GLU A 137 -0.17 20.10 -14.41
C GLU A 137 -1.71 19.93 -14.39
N ASN A 138 -2.23 19.24 -13.38
CA ASN A 138 -3.65 18.95 -13.28
C ASN A 138 -4.30 19.76 -12.15
N ARG A 139 -5.63 19.92 -12.21
CA ARG A 139 -6.39 20.60 -11.17
C ARG A 139 -6.40 19.73 -9.92
N VAL A 140 -5.59 20.10 -8.92
CA VAL A 140 -5.61 19.48 -7.60
C VAL A 140 -6.87 19.93 -6.87
N ILE A 141 -7.70 19.00 -6.43
CA ILE A 141 -8.83 19.29 -5.55
C ILE A 141 -8.27 19.22 -4.14
N VAL A 142 -8.14 20.39 -3.49
CA VAL A 142 -7.89 20.43 -2.05
C VAL A 142 -9.26 20.31 -1.41
N SER A 143 -9.60 19.14 -0.88
CA SER A 143 -10.82 18.97 -0.10
C SER A 143 -10.62 19.62 1.27
N ASP A 144 -11.23 20.79 1.49
CA ASP A 144 -11.28 21.46 2.80
C ASP A 144 -12.40 20.87 3.71
N ILE A 145 -13.01 19.76 3.31
CA ILE A 145 -14.07 19.13 4.10
C ILE A 145 -13.41 18.30 5.21
N ALA A 146 -13.41 18.85 6.41
CA ALA A 146 -13.03 18.14 7.63
C ALA A 146 -13.97 16.93 7.81
N GLY A 147 -13.46 15.71 7.55
CA GLY A 147 -14.21 14.45 7.70
C GLY A 147 -14.06 13.48 6.54
N THR A 148 -13.61 13.91 5.34
CA THR A 148 -13.34 13.03 4.19
C THR A 148 -11.87 12.67 4.03
N THR A 149 -10.98 13.24 4.85
CA THR A 149 -9.54 12.95 4.85
C THR A 149 -9.27 11.68 5.65
N ARG A 150 -9.55 10.52 5.08
CA ARG A 150 -9.06 9.25 5.65
C ARG A 150 -7.53 9.18 5.67
N ASP A 151 -6.84 9.98 4.81
CA ASP A 151 -5.37 10.03 4.83
C ASP A 151 -4.86 11.39 4.31
N ALA A 152 -4.24 12.18 5.16
CA ALA A 152 -3.45 13.37 4.79
C ALA A 152 -2.24 13.02 3.88
N ILE A 153 -2.18 11.80 3.39
CA ILE A 153 -1.09 11.15 2.67
C ILE A 153 -1.39 11.05 1.17
N ASP A 154 -2.68 11.02 0.79
CA ASP A 154 -3.13 10.87 -0.59
C ASP A 154 -3.35 12.24 -1.27
N SER A 155 -3.38 12.27 -2.60
CA SER A 155 -3.62 13.50 -3.36
C SER A 155 -4.63 13.25 -4.47
N GLU A 156 -5.65 14.10 -4.51
CA GLU A 156 -6.68 14.06 -5.53
C GLU A 156 -6.32 14.95 -6.72
N LEU A 157 -6.62 14.48 -7.92
CA LEU A 157 -6.51 15.26 -9.16
C LEU A 157 -7.63 14.90 -10.13
N VAL A 158 -7.96 15.85 -11.01
CA VAL A 158 -8.92 15.64 -12.10
C VAL A 158 -8.20 15.79 -13.43
N LYS A 159 -8.36 14.80 -14.29
CA LYS A 159 -7.87 14.81 -15.67
C LYS A 159 -8.98 14.40 -16.63
N ASN A 160 -9.26 15.25 -17.62
CA ASN A 160 -10.30 15.01 -18.64
C ASN A 160 -11.70 14.70 -18.05
N GLY A 161 -12.03 15.23 -16.87
CA GLY A 161 -13.30 14.98 -16.18
C GLY A 161 -13.30 13.75 -15.27
N GLN A 162 -12.29 12.87 -15.37
CA GLN A 162 -12.11 11.73 -14.50
C GLN A 162 -11.35 12.14 -13.23
N LYS A 163 -11.82 11.68 -12.06
CA LYS A 163 -11.15 11.88 -10.79
C LYS A 163 -10.18 10.73 -10.50
N TYR A 164 -9.00 11.09 -9.99
CA TYR A 164 -7.96 10.14 -9.57
C TYR A 164 -7.48 10.48 -8.17
N ILE A 165 -7.19 9.45 -7.37
CA ILE A 165 -6.52 9.56 -6.09
C ILE A 165 -5.15 8.91 -6.21
N LEU A 166 -4.09 9.70 -6.08
CA LEU A 166 -2.72 9.18 -6.00
C LEU A 166 -2.43 8.80 -4.55
N ILE A 167 -2.18 7.52 -4.31
CA ILE A 167 -1.99 6.95 -2.98
C ILE A 167 -0.56 7.19 -2.48
N ASP A 168 -0.41 7.50 -1.18
CA ASP A 168 0.87 7.69 -0.46
C ASP A 168 1.78 8.79 -1.04
N THR A 169 1.21 9.89 -1.50
CA THR A 169 1.99 11.00 -2.08
C THR A 169 2.80 11.79 -1.07
N ALA A 170 2.41 11.86 0.21
CA ALA A 170 3.13 12.59 1.26
C ALA A 170 4.51 11.98 1.54
N GLY A 171 4.63 10.65 1.52
CA GLY A 171 5.92 9.96 1.60
C GLY A 171 6.85 10.28 0.43
N MET A 172 6.28 10.59 -0.74
CA MET A 172 7.04 10.95 -1.93
C MET A 172 7.46 12.43 -1.96
N ARG A 173 6.67 13.34 -1.33
CA ARG A 173 6.94 14.79 -1.31
C ARG A 173 8.03 15.20 -0.31
N LYS A 174 8.13 14.52 0.85
CA LYS A 174 9.04 14.90 1.95
C LYS A 174 10.53 14.51 1.73
N ARG A 175 10.88 13.83 0.63
CA ARG A 175 12.22 13.33 0.38
C ARG A 175 13.17 14.39 -0.18
N GLY A 176 13.75 15.20 0.71
CA GLY A 176 14.87 16.09 0.40
C GLY A 176 16.25 15.63 0.92
N LYS A 177 16.31 14.66 1.85
CA LYS A 177 17.59 14.10 2.39
C LYS A 177 17.39 12.63 2.74
N ILE A 178 18.18 11.76 2.15
CA ILE A 178 18.08 10.29 2.19
C ILE A 178 19.14 9.73 3.12
N SER A 179 18.76 8.80 4.02
CA SER A 179 19.63 7.85 4.69
C SER A 179 19.16 6.40 4.32
N GLU A 180 20.06 5.43 4.37
CA GLU A 180 19.85 4.03 3.98
C GLU A 180 18.66 3.34 4.69
N ASP A 181 18.31 3.79 5.88
CA ASP A 181 17.15 3.29 6.65
C ASP A 181 15.79 3.60 5.97
N VAL A 182 15.76 4.59 5.08
CA VAL A 182 14.56 5.02 4.33
C VAL A 182 14.16 4.02 3.24
N GLU A 183 15.06 3.13 2.78
CA GLU A 183 14.74 2.17 1.72
C GLU A 183 13.75 1.09 2.16
N ARG A 184 13.92 0.53 3.36
CA ARG A 184 13.01 -0.49 3.91
C ARG A 184 11.60 0.07 4.15
N TYR A 185 11.50 1.30 4.66
CA TYR A 185 10.25 2.05 4.79
C TYR A 185 9.53 2.23 3.45
N SER A 186 10.32 2.47 2.40
CA SER A 186 9.78 2.65 1.05
C SER A 186 9.08 1.40 0.52
N VAL A 187 9.55 0.21 0.85
CA VAL A 187 8.97 -1.05 0.37
C VAL A 187 7.62 -1.32 1.07
N VAL A 188 7.57 -1.27 2.40
CA VAL A 188 6.33 -1.56 3.14
C VAL A 188 5.21 -0.57 2.77
N ARG A 189 5.54 0.72 2.64
CA ARG A 189 4.57 1.73 2.17
C ARG A 189 4.12 1.49 0.74
N ALA A 190 5.04 1.06 -0.14
CA ALA A 190 4.68 0.71 -1.50
C ALA A 190 3.71 -0.49 -1.54
N LEU A 191 3.91 -1.50 -0.69
CA LEU A 191 3.02 -2.65 -0.55
C LEU A 191 1.63 -2.20 -0.04
N ALA A 192 1.57 -1.41 1.02
CA ALA A 192 0.31 -0.86 1.53
C ALA A 192 -0.43 0.03 0.51
N ALA A 193 0.32 0.77 -0.32
CA ALA A 193 -0.27 1.55 -1.40
C ALA A 193 -0.85 0.65 -2.51
N VAL A 194 -0.19 -0.46 -2.83
CA VAL A 194 -0.70 -1.46 -3.79
C VAL A 194 -2.03 -2.04 -3.31
N ASP A 195 -2.14 -2.40 -2.04
CA ASP A 195 -3.35 -3.01 -1.48
C ASP A 195 -4.58 -2.09 -1.62
N ARG A 196 -4.40 -0.78 -1.48
CA ARG A 196 -5.44 0.25 -1.57
C ARG A 196 -5.75 0.72 -2.99
N ALA A 197 -4.91 0.39 -3.96
CA ALA A 197 -5.04 0.86 -5.34
C ALA A 197 -6.01 0.02 -6.18
N ASP A 198 -6.64 0.66 -7.16
CA ASP A 198 -7.34 0.01 -8.27
C ASP A 198 -6.35 -0.28 -9.40
N VAL A 199 -5.42 0.66 -9.65
CA VAL A 199 -4.39 0.55 -10.70
C VAL A 199 -3.01 0.86 -10.12
N CYS A 200 -2.02 0.05 -10.48
CA CYS A 200 -0.62 0.26 -10.11
C CYS A 200 0.20 0.72 -11.32
N VAL A 201 0.87 1.87 -11.18
CA VAL A 201 1.88 2.35 -12.12
C VAL A 201 3.25 1.90 -11.64
N ILE A 202 3.85 0.94 -12.33
CA ILE A 202 5.15 0.38 -12.01
C ILE A 202 6.23 1.17 -12.75
N MET A 203 6.99 1.97 -12.00
CA MET A 203 8.06 2.81 -12.55
C MET A 203 9.34 2.02 -12.79
N VAL A 204 9.82 2.03 -14.03
CA VAL A 204 11.11 1.44 -14.43
C VAL A 204 12.05 2.54 -14.91
N ASP A 205 13.31 2.53 -14.47
CA ASP A 205 14.34 3.46 -14.92
C ASP A 205 14.92 3.00 -16.27
N ALA A 206 14.68 3.77 -17.34
CA ALA A 206 15.16 3.44 -18.67
C ALA A 206 16.69 3.40 -18.79
N THR A 207 17.41 4.09 -17.91
CA THR A 207 18.88 4.14 -17.94
C THR A 207 19.54 2.91 -17.32
N GLU A 208 18.86 2.26 -16.37
CA GLU A 208 19.34 1.06 -15.70
C GLU A 208 18.74 -0.23 -16.30
N GLY A 209 17.56 -0.10 -16.95
CA GLY A 209 16.80 -1.24 -17.45
C GLY A 209 16.05 -1.98 -16.34
N VAL A 210 15.61 -3.19 -16.62
CA VAL A 210 14.90 -4.05 -15.68
C VAL A 210 15.88 -4.66 -14.68
N THR A 211 15.61 -4.48 -13.38
CA THR A 211 16.41 -5.02 -12.28
C THR A 211 15.62 -6.05 -11.48
N GLU A 212 16.32 -6.87 -10.68
CA GLU A 212 15.69 -7.84 -9.78
C GLU A 212 14.70 -7.17 -8.80
N GLN A 213 14.99 -5.95 -8.35
CA GLN A 213 14.09 -5.20 -7.47
C GLN A 213 12.80 -4.80 -8.19
N ASP A 214 12.89 -4.39 -9.46
CA ASP A 214 11.71 -4.08 -10.28
C ASP A 214 10.84 -5.33 -10.47
N THR A 215 11.46 -6.49 -10.71
CA THR A 215 10.76 -7.79 -10.87
C THR A 215 10.04 -8.20 -9.57
N LYS A 216 10.66 -8.00 -8.40
CA LYS A 216 10.02 -8.29 -7.10
C LYS A 216 8.80 -7.40 -6.83
N ILE A 217 8.91 -6.09 -7.14
CA ILE A 217 7.80 -5.16 -6.98
C ILE A 217 6.65 -5.51 -7.93
N ALA A 218 6.97 -5.78 -9.19
CA ALA A 218 5.99 -6.19 -10.19
C ALA A 218 5.31 -7.52 -9.82
N GLY A 219 6.07 -8.50 -9.30
CA GLY A 219 5.56 -9.77 -8.82
C GLY A 219 4.51 -9.59 -7.72
N TYR A 220 4.78 -8.73 -6.74
CA TYR A 220 3.80 -8.44 -5.69
C TYR A 220 2.51 -7.81 -6.26
N VAL A 221 2.63 -6.82 -7.15
CA VAL A 221 1.46 -6.19 -7.81
C VAL A 221 0.63 -7.22 -8.57
N HIS A 222 1.30 -8.15 -9.26
CA HIS A 222 0.67 -9.25 -9.98
C HIS A 222 -0.08 -10.21 -9.05
N GLU A 223 0.55 -10.63 -7.95
CA GLU A 223 -0.05 -11.51 -6.93
C GLU A 223 -1.30 -10.89 -6.28
N GLN A 224 -1.34 -9.55 -6.14
CA GLN A 224 -2.51 -8.82 -5.64
C GLN A 224 -3.61 -8.66 -6.70
N GLY A 225 -3.44 -9.14 -7.93
CA GLY A 225 -4.42 -9.06 -9.01
C GLY A 225 -4.77 -7.64 -9.45
N LYS A 226 -3.88 -6.66 -9.23
CA LYS A 226 -4.14 -5.25 -9.53
C LYS A 226 -3.98 -4.96 -11.02
N ALA A 227 -4.83 -4.07 -11.56
CA ALA A 227 -4.61 -3.49 -12.86
C ALA A 227 -3.23 -2.81 -12.90
N SER A 228 -2.48 -2.96 -13.99
CA SER A 228 -1.08 -2.58 -13.99
C SER A 228 -0.63 -1.93 -15.29
N VAL A 229 0.20 -0.89 -15.18
CA VAL A 229 0.85 -0.19 -16.29
C VAL A 229 2.32 0.02 -15.95
N PHE A 230 3.22 -0.30 -16.87
CA PHE A 230 4.63 0.05 -16.75
C PHE A 230 4.91 1.45 -17.25
N ALA A 231 5.51 2.30 -16.42
CA ALA A 231 5.99 3.62 -16.79
C ALA A 231 7.53 3.60 -16.89
N VAL A 232 8.03 3.47 -18.11
CA VAL A 232 9.47 3.50 -18.41
C VAL A 232 9.93 4.96 -18.42
N ASN A 233 10.49 5.40 -17.30
CA ASN A 233 10.86 6.79 -17.05
C ASN A 233 12.29 7.12 -17.45
N LYS A 234 12.63 8.40 -17.50
CA LYS A 234 13.91 8.95 -17.96
C LYS A 234 14.21 8.67 -19.45
N TRP A 235 13.15 8.49 -20.24
CA TRP A 235 13.29 8.20 -21.67
C TRP A 235 13.91 9.36 -22.47
N ASP A 236 13.93 10.56 -21.90
CA ASP A 236 14.55 11.77 -22.50
C ASP A 236 16.07 11.68 -22.59
N ILE A 237 16.72 10.94 -21.68
CA ILE A 237 18.19 10.83 -21.61
C ILE A 237 18.74 9.55 -22.19
N VAL A 238 17.88 8.63 -22.65
CA VAL A 238 18.31 7.40 -23.35
C VAL A 238 18.74 7.75 -24.77
N GLU A 239 19.93 7.29 -25.16
CA GLU A 239 20.37 7.40 -26.56
C GLU A 239 19.46 6.56 -27.45
N LYS A 240 18.96 7.18 -28.53
CA LYS A 240 17.93 6.58 -29.40
C LYS A 240 18.51 6.20 -30.74
N GLU A 241 18.53 4.91 -30.99
CA GLU A 241 18.75 4.32 -32.29
C GLU A 241 17.42 3.81 -32.88
N THR A 242 17.43 3.32 -34.11
CA THR A 242 16.21 2.92 -34.84
C THR A 242 15.37 1.87 -34.08
N ASN A 243 15.99 0.98 -33.30
CA ASN A 243 15.30 -0.12 -32.62
C ASN A 243 15.29 0.01 -31.09
N THR A 244 15.85 1.08 -30.50
CA THR A 244 16.02 1.24 -29.03
C THR A 244 14.75 0.94 -28.23
N MET A 245 13.60 1.43 -28.67
CA MET A 245 12.33 1.21 -28.00
C MET A 245 11.88 -0.26 -28.08
N ARG A 246 12.07 -0.90 -29.22
CA ARG A 246 11.72 -2.30 -29.42
C ARG A 246 12.61 -3.19 -28.56
N ASP A 247 13.91 -3.00 -28.60
CA ASP A 247 14.88 -3.78 -27.85
C ASP A 247 14.69 -3.62 -26.33
N PHE A 248 14.22 -2.42 -25.90
CA PHE A 248 13.86 -2.19 -24.49
C PHE A 248 12.59 -2.97 -24.11
N LYS A 249 11.56 -2.97 -24.97
CA LYS A 249 10.34 -3.76 -24.78
C LYS A 249 10.63 -5.25 -24.71
N ASP A 250 11.48 -5.76 -25.58
CA ASP A 250 11.84 -7.17 -25.59
C ASP A 250 12.53 -7.57 -24.26
N ARG A 251 13.45 -6.75 -23.76
CA ARG A 251 14.06 -6.96 -22.43
C ARG A 251 13.05 -6.85 -21.27
N MET A 252 12.07 -5.98 -21.39
CA MET A 252 10.97 -5.91 -20.40
C MET A 252 10.15 -7.19 -20.41
N LEU A 253 9.82 -7.73 -21.58
CA LEU A 253 9.07 -8.98 -21.70
C LEU A 253 9.84 -10.17 -21.09
N GLU A 254 11.17 -10.21 -21.22
CA GLU A 254 12.00 -11.21 -20.56
C GLU A 254 11.96 -11.07 -19.03
N GLY A 255 12.08 -9.84 -18.50
CA GLY A 255 12.10 -9.59 -17.07
C GLY A 255 10.74 -9.67 -16.39
N PHE A 256 9.64 -9.40 -17.11
CA PHE A 256 8.27 -9.39 -16.63
C PHE A 256 7.37 -10.37 -17.39
N ASN A 257 7.89 -11.56 -17.71
CA ASN A 257 7.18 -12.57 -18.51
C ASN A 257 5.82 -12.99 -17.93
N PHE A 258 5.64 -12.85 -16.60
CA PHE A 258 4.38 -13.12 -15.90
C PHE A 258 3.35 -11.98 -16.00
N MET A 259 3.75 -10.80 -16.54
CA MET A 259 2.89 -9.62 -16.70
C MET A 259 2.82 -9.12 -18.15
N MET A 260 2.81 -10.01 -19.14
CA MET A 260 2.75 -9.65 -20.57
C MET A 260 1.46 -8.90 -20.94
N TYR A 261 0.43 -8.95 -20.11
CA TYR A 261 -0.81 -8.21 -20.27
C TYR A 261 -0.66 -6.71 -19.97
N ALA A 262 0.32 -6.34 -19.13
CA ALA A 262 0.51 -4.96 -18.71
C ALA A 262 1.24 -4.16 -19.79
N LYS A 263 0.63 -3.05 -20.20
CA LYS A 263 1.21 -2.17 -21.23
C LYS A 263 2.35 -1.33 -20.67
N SER A 264 3.26 -0.91 -21.55
CA SER A 264 4.38 -0.04 -21.21
C SER A 264 4.28 1.31 -21.91
N VAL A 265 4.42 2.39 -21.12
CA VAL A 265 4.47 3.79 -21.60
C VAL A 265 5.89 4.32 -21.35
N PHE A 266 6.51 4.87 -22.38
CA PHE A 266 7.84 5.48 -22.30
C PHE A 266 7.71 6.96 -22.04
N ILE A 267 8.06 7.41 -20.83
CA ILE A 267 7.82 8.77 -20.34
C ILE A 267 9.10 9.48 -19.92
N SER A 268 9.00 10.78 -19.77
CA SER A 268 9.93 11.56 -18.95
C SER A 268 9.14 12.38 -17.92
N ALA A 269 9.19 11.99 -16.68
CA ALA A 269 8.59 12.74 -15.57
C ALA A 269 9.22 14.13 -15.43
N LYS A 270 10.49 14.31 -15.85
CA LYS A 270 11.21 15.59 -15.80
C LYS A 270 10.70 16.56 -16.84
N THR A 271 10.54 16.13 -18.08
CA THR A 271 10.15 17.00 -19.21
C THR A 271 8.65 17.04 -19.47
N GLY A 272 7.87 16.10 -18.92
CA GLY A 272 6.44 15.91 -19.19
C GLY A 272 6.16 15.06 -20.43
N GLN A 273 7.19 14.57 -21.12
CA GLN A 273 7.02 13.83 -22.36
C GLN A 273 6.17 12.57 -22.11
N ARG A 274 5.05 12.45 -22.86
CA ARG A 274 4.11 11.32 -22.84
C ARG A 274 3.50 11.00 -21.47
N VAL A 275 3.51 11.92 -20.51
CA VAL A 275 2.89 11.70 -19.20
C VAL A 275 1.36 11.66 -19.34
N ASP A 276 0.78 12.40 -20.27
CA ASP A 276 -0.68 12.38 -20.52
C ASP A 276 -1.16 11.01 -21.00
N THR A 277 -0.40 10.33 -21.86
CA THR A 277 -0.75 8.98 -22.35
C THR A 277 -0.78 7.93 -21.23
N LEU A 278 -0.17 8.21 -20.09
CA LEU A 278 -0.22 7.32 -18.92
C LEU A 278 -1.65 7.19 -18.38
N PHE A 279 -2.44 8.27 -18.41
CA PHE A 279 -3.83 8.23 -17.95
C PHE A 279 -4.72 7.39 -18.87
N ASP A 280 -4.48 7.43 -20.17
CA ASP A 280 -5.22 6.61 -21.14
C ASP A 280 -4.96 5.11 -20.86
N GLU A 281 -3.70 4.74 -20.57
CA GLU A 281 -3.35 3.37 -20.26
C GLU A 281 -3.80 2.94 -18.85
N ILE A 282 -3.86 3.84 -17.87
CA ILE A 282 -4.45 3.58 -16.54
C ILE A 282 -5.93 3.22 -16.68
N ASN A 283 -6.69 4.04 -17.42
CA ASN A 283 -8.12 3.79 -17.65
C ASN A 283 -8.34 2.46 -18.39
N HIS A 284 -7.56 2.23 -19.45
CA HIS A 284 -7.63 1.00 -20.22
C HIS A 284 -7.29 -0.25 -19.34
N ALA A 285 -6.25 -0.18 -18.52
CA ALA A 285 -5.86 -1.28 -17.64
C ALA A 285 -6.95 -1.60 -16.61
N LEU A 286 -7.59 -0.56 -16.04
CA LEU A 286 -8.70 -0.75 -15.11
C LEU A 286 -9.91 -1.38 -15.81
N GLU A 287 -10.27 -0.88 -17.00
CA GLU A 287 -11.37 -1.43 -17.80
C GLU A 287 -11.13 -2.91 -18.13
N GLU A 288 -9.91 -3.28 -18.57
CA GLU A 288 -9.57 -4.67 -18.85
C GLU A 288 -9.62 -5.56 -17.59
N ASN A 289 -9.12 -5.07 -16.47
CA ASN A 289 -9.10 -5.82 -15.20
C ASN A 289 -10.50 -6.03 -14.61
N SER A 290 -11.45 -5.13 -14.87
CA SER A 290 -12.83 -5.22 -14.38
C SER A 290 -13.74 -6.08 -15.25
N LYS A 291 -13.28 -6.55 -16.41
CA LYS A 291 -14.08 -7.40 -17.32
C LYS A 291 -14.40 -8.74 -16.69
N ARG A 292 -15.70 -9.07 -16.69
CA ARG A 292 -16.18 -10.40 -16.27
C ARG A 292 -16.25 -11.34 -17.47
N ILE A 293 -15.55 -12.45 -17.38
CA ILE A 293 -15.61 -13.53 -18.37
C ILE A 293 -16.73 -14.49 -17.97
N SER A 294 -17.59 -14.88 -18.92
CA SER A 294 -18.62 -15.88 -18.65
C SER A 294 -18.02 -17.25 -18.37
N THR A 295 -18.64 -18.02 -17.49
CA THR A 295 -18.19 -19.37 -17.12
C THR A 295 -18.08 -20.29 -18.36
N GLY A 296 -18.95 -20.13 -19.36
CA GLY A 296 -18.89 -20.89 -20.62
C GLY A 296 -17.58 -20.62 -21.37
N LEU A 297 -17.26 -19.34 -21.63
CA LEU A 297 -16.02 -18.96 -22.32
C LEU A 297 -14.77 -19.42 -21.54
N LEU A 298 -14.80 -19.28 -20.20
CA LEU A 298 -13.68 -19.74 -19.36
C LEU A 298 -13.47 -21.25 -19.51
N ASN A 299 -14.53 -22.06 -19.48
CA ASN A 299 -14.44 -23.50 -19.65
C ASN A 299 -13.94 -23.89 -21.05
N ASP A 300 -14.38 -23.18 -22.09
CA ASP A 300 -13.92 -23.44 -23.45
C ASP A 300 -12.40 -23.19 -23.58
N VAL A 301 -11.90 -22.06 -23.05
CA VAL A 301 -10.46 -21.72 -23.04
C VAL A 301 -9.66 -22.75 -22.24
N ILE A 302 -10.15 -23.17 -21.06
CA ILE A 302 -9.47 -24.18 -20.23
C ILE A 302 -9.41 -25.52 -20.96
N ASN A 303 -10.50 -25.96 -21.58
CA ASN A 303 -10.55 -27.22 -22.32
C ASN A 303 -9.59 -27.20 -23.52
N GLU A 304 -9.52 -26.07 -24.24
CA GLU A 304 -8.57 -25.89 -25.35
C GLU A 304 -7.12 -25.93 -24.85
N ALA A 305 -6.82 -25.23 -23.76
CA ALA A 305 -5.47 -25.22 -23.17
C ALA A 305 -5.05 -26.62 -22.71
N VAL A 306 -5.93 -27.38 -22.05
CA VAL A 306 -5.68 -28.77 -21.62
C VAL A 306 -5.50 -29.70 -22.82
N ALA A 307 -6.23 -29.48 -23.92
CA ALA A 307 -6.08 -30.28 -25.14
C ALA A 307 -4.72 -30.04 -25.83
N MET A 308 -4.17 -28.82 -25.72
CA MET A 308 -2.86 -28.46 -26.30
C MET A 308 -1.69 -28.93 -25.45
N VAL A 309 -1.83 -28.90 -24.14
CA VAL A 309 -0.78 -29.29 -23.17
C VAL A 309 -1.38 -30.37 -22.27
N GLN A 310 -1.21 -31.65 -22.68
CA GLN A 310 -1.58 -32.77 -21.80
C GLN A 310 -0.66 -32.75 -20.57
N PRO A 311 -1.24 -32.82 -19.35
CA PRO A 311 -0.48 -32.88 -18.10
C PRO A 311 0.35 -34.16 -17.98
#